data_366c20712ba529149d110b80f0215279
#
_entry.id   366c20712ba529149d110b80f0215279
#
_cell.length_a   1.000
_cell.length_b   1.000
_cell.length_c   1.000
_cell.angle_alpha   90.00
_cell.angle_beta   90.00
_cell.angle_gamma   90.00
#
_symmetry.space_group_name_H-M   'P 1'
#
loop_
_entity.id
_entity.type
_entity.pdbx_description
1 polymer ?
#
loop_
_entity_poly.entity_id
_entity_poly.type
_entity_poly.pdbx_seq_one_letter_code
_entity_poly.pdbx_strand_id
1 'polypeptide(L)'
;MAIFLIVILVLAALLEYLSLRSGEAWVEADFELSEKKTEAEKDVELITHVRRLCRLPVSYCEIGIDCPASARLPEGADVHRDSSRSTLREGYRLWTRRPRERRMTLRMGKRGVFLFSGRAVRRGDFLGLNLTDERFDVHRTLLVYPPRMQSAELSEALGSYSGLFAAQRWLLRDPVLIMGVREYTGNEPMHAISWTQTARRSELTVKEFDYTRSLDCRVVLAVNGLDPDDGELLDRCCSAARTVCETLMEDSVEPVLSTNAALVGHPNRPIRSVSAGPGREEDLLEVLARVTDFACCSASSLAEECLAEMTDASAAVLIAPHNNEETQKALQLLDARSGLGAKLIAVDELEEG
;
A
#
# COMPACT_ATOMS: atom_id res chain seq x y z
N MET A 1 -7.10 -53.35 43.02
CA MET A 1 -7.37 -51.91 42.89
C MET A 1 -6.14 -51.04 43.25
N ALA A 2 -5.58 -51.12 44.46
CA ALA A 2 -4.43 -50.28 44.85
C ALA A 2 -3.18 -50.46 44.00
N ILE A 3 -2.79 -51.71 43.67
CA ILE A 3 -1.61 -52.01 42.84
C ILE A 3 -1.78 -51.45 41.43
N PHE A 4 -2.97 -51.50 40.83
CA PHE A 4 -3.28 -50.96 39.51
C PHE A 4 -3.15 -49.45 39.50
N LEU A 5 -3.61 -48.80 40.58
CA LEU A 5 -3.51 -47.32 40.73
C LEU A 5 -2.05 -46.83 40.88
N ILE A 6 -1.25 -47.62 41.64
CA ILE A 6 0.20 -47.34 41.79
C ILE A 6 0.92 -47.50 40.44
N VAL A 7 0.61 -48.52 39.65
CA VAL A 7 1.22 -48.74 38.34
C VAL A 7 0.90 -47.60 37.38
N ILE A 8 -0.36 -47.07 37.38
CA ILE A 8 -0.75 -45.95 36.58
C ILE A 8 0.01 -44.70 37.02
N LEU A 9 0.13 -44.42 38.33
CA LEU A 9 0.89 -43.30 38.86
C LEU A 9 2.37 -43.33 38.47
N VAL A 10 3.00 -44.50 38.59
CA VAL A 10 4.41 -44.70 38.23
C VAL A 10 4.59 -44.49 36.70
N LEU A 11 3.67 -45.01 35.89
CA LEU A 11 3.72 -44.83 34.44
C LEU A 11 3.53 -43.36 34.05
N ALA A 12 2.60 -42.66 34.69
CA ALA A 12 2.39 -41.21 34.47
C ALA A 12 3.63 -40.40 34.88
N ALA A 13 4.22 -40.68 36.04
CA ALA A 13 5.44 -40.04 36.50
C ALA A 13 6.64 -40.32 35.57
N LEU A 14 6.73 -41.53 35.02
CA LEU A 14 7.78 -41.87 34.06
C LEU A 14 7.60 -41.15 32.74
N LEU A 15 6.37 -41.06 32.23
CA LEU A 15 6.06 -40.30 31.02
C LEU A 15 6.34 -38.80 31.21
N GLU A 16 6.01 -38.29 32.39
CA GLU A 16 6.31 -36.87 32.75
C GLU A 16 7.81 -36.64 32.82
N TYR A 17 8.57 -37.51 33.47
CA TYR A 17 10.03 -37.41 33.52
C TYR A 17 10.67 -37.48 32.13
N LEU A 18 10.20 -38.34 31.25
CA LEU A 18 10.64 -38.40 29.85
C LEU A 18 10.27 -37.15 29.06
N SER A 19 9.12 -36.58 29.36
CA SER A 19 8.66 -35.32 28.79
C SER A 19 9.57 -34.14 29.15
N LEU A 20 9.99 -34.03 30.39
CA LEU A 20 10.87 -32.95 30.87
C LEU A 20 12.32 -33.11 30.37
N ARG A 21 12.78 -34.33 30.12
CA ARG A 21 14.18 -34.63 29.73
C ARG A 21 14.46 -34.48 28.24
N SER A 22 13.43 -34.46 27.38
CA SER A 22 13.61 -34.27 25.95
C SER A 22 13.91 -32.82 25.66
N GLY A 23 15.21 -32.47 25.44
CA GLY A 23 15.69 -31.14 25.14
C GLY A 23 15.42 -30.65 23.69
N GLU A 24 14.64 -31.41 22.93
CA GLU A 24 14.34 -31.07 21.53
C GLU A 24 13.09 -30.18 21.41
N ALA A 25 13.05 -29.33 20.37
CA ALA A 25 11.85 -28.60 20.01
C ALA A 25 10.67 -29.53 19.81
N TRP A 26 9.57 -29.31 20.53
CA TRP A 26 8.42 -30.22 20.53
C TRP A 26 7.34 -29.84 19.56
N VAL A 27 7.29 -28.56 19.25
CA VAL A 27 6.27 -27.95 18.42
C VAL A 27 6.94 -27.09 17.37
N GLU A 28 6.55 -27.28 16.15
CA GLU A 28 6.87 -26.38 15.05
C GLU A 28 5.64 -25.52 14.80
N ALA A 29 5.84 -24.22 14.86
CA ALA A 29 4.82 -23.23 14.58
C ALA A 29 5.28 -22.31 13.46
N ASP A 30 4.38 -21.96 12.58
CA ASP A 30 4.56 -20.95 11.54
C ASP A 30 3.25 -20.20 11.35
N PHE A 31 3.32 -19.01 10.83
CA PHE A 31 2.13 -18.27 10.38
C PHE A 31 2.41 -17.57 9.07
N GLU A 32 1.37 -17.44 8.28
CA GLU A 32 1.40 -16.77 7.00
C GLU A 32 0.22 -15.79 6.91
N LEU A 33 0.39 -14.77 6.09
CA LEU A 33 -0.68 -13.88 5.68
C LEU A 33 -1.14 -14.30 4.28
N SER A 34 -2.44 -14.31 4.04
CA SER A 34 -3.00 -14.66 2.71
C SER A 34 -2.45 -13.77 1.61
N GLU A 35 -2.13 -12.53 1.95
CA GLU A 35 -1.59 -11.52 1.05
C GLU A 35 -0.45 -10.77 1.71
N LYS A 36 0.54 -10.35 0.92
CA LYS A 36 1.64 -9.48 1.39
C LYS A 36 1.32 -8.00 1.21
N LYS A 37 0.38 -7.70 0.33
CA LYS A 37 -0.05 -6.36 -0.05
C LYS A 37 -1.57 -6.35 -0.06
N THR A 38 -2.18 -5.34 0.55
CA THR A 38 -3.64 -5.19 0.63
C THR A 38 -4.01 -3.71 0.67
N GLU A 39 -5.27 -3.39 0.56
CA GLU A 39 -5.80 -2.05 0.82
C GLU A 39 -6.31 -1.93 2.25
N ALA A 40 -6.37 -0.70 2.77
CA ALA A 40 -7.00 -0.44 4.05
C ALA A 40 -8.47 -0.91 4.05
N GLU A 41 -8.95 -1.38 5.21
CA GLU A 41 -10.29 -1.92 5.45
C GLU A 41 -10.63 -3.21 4.68
N LYS A 42 -9.69 -3.79 3.90
CA LYS A 42 -9.88 -5.13 3.31
C LYS A 42 -9.55 -6.24 4.31
N ASP A 43 -10.24 -7.35 4.15
CA ASP A 43 -10.04 -8.56 4.94
C ASP A 43 -8.77 -9.28 4.50
N VAL A 44 -7.90 -9.60 5.46
CA VAL A 44 -6.68 -10.41 5.26
C VAL A 44 -6.76 -11.60 6.21
N GLU A 45 -6.44 -12.79 5.73
CA GLU A 45 -6.39 -13.99 6.57
C GLU A 45 -4.98 -14.16 7.16
N LEU A 46 -4.93 -14.33 8.47
CA LEU A 46 -3.79 -14.85 9.20
C LEU A 46 -3.96 -16.35 9.32
N ILE A 47 -3.05 -17.13 8.75
CA ILE A 47 -3.09 -18.58 8.69
C ILE A 47 -1.98 -19.10 9.59
N THR A 48 -2.35 -19.78 10.67
CA THR A 48 -1.39 -20.34 11.63
C THR A 48 -1.27 -21.82 11.41
N HIS A 49 -0.04 -22.31 11.27
CA HIS A 49 0.30 -23.73 11.12
C HIS A 49 1.05 -24.24 12.34
N VAL A 50 0.54 -25.30 12.94
CA VAL A 50 1.14 -25.88 14.14
C VAL A 50 1.27 -27.38 13.97
N ARG A 51 2.47 -27.90 14.19
CA ARG A 51 2.78 -29.31 14.09
C ARG A 51 3.57 -29.80 15.29
N ARG A 52 3.17 -30.94 15.82
CA ARG A 52 3.93 -31.63 16.86
C ARG A 52 5.09 -32.43 16.25
N LEU A 53 6.30 -32.18 16.73
CA LEU A 53 7.51 -32.94 16.32
C LEU A 53 7.79 -34.13 17.21
N CYS A 54 7.56 -34.03 18.52
CA CYS A 54 7.82 -35.04 19.49
C CYS A 54 6.91 -36.29 19.37
N ARG A 55 7.28 -37.37 20.03
CA ARG A 55 6.48 -38.65 20.06
C ARG A 55 5.30 -38.57 21.03
N LEU A 56 5.49 -37.86 22.14
CA LEU A 56 4.45 -37.72 23.16
C LEU A 56 3.40 -36.67 22.75
N PRO A 57 2.13 -36.86 23.13
CA PRO A 57 1.11 -35.83 22.90
C PRO A 57 1.40 -34.60 23.74
N VAL A 58 1.09 -33.42 23.18
CA VAL A 58 1.18 -32.16 23.88
C VAL A 58 -0.24 -31.77 24.31
N SER A 59 -0.44 -31.75 25.64
CA SER A 59 -1.75 -31.51 26.25
C SER A 59 -2.22 -30.07 26.02
N TYR A 60 -1.27 -29.12 26.05
CA TYR A 60 -1.51 -27.69 25.87
C TYR A 60 -0.38 -27.07 25.06
N CYS A 61 -0.75 -26.29 24.06
CA CYS A 61 0.16 -25.45 23.29
C CYS A 61 -0.54 -24.14 23.01
N GLU A 62 0.11 -23.03 23.28
CA GLU A 62 -0.37 -21.67 23.00
C GLU A 62 0.68 -20.96 22.15
N ILE A 63 0.24 -20.33 21.09
CA ILE A 63 1.09 -19.51 20.22
C ILE A 63 0.73 -18.07 20.45
N GLY A 64 1.75 -17.24 20.73
CA GLY A 64 1.64 -15.80 20.78
C GLY A 64 2.14 -15.18 19.48
N ILE A 65 1.30 -14.37 18.83
CA ILE A 65 1.65 -13.59 17.64
C ILE A 65 1.43 -12.12 17.96
N ASP A 66 2.50 -11.32 17.87
CA ASP A 66 2.42 -9.88 18.03
C ASP A 66 1.90 -9.27 16.73
N CYS A 67 0.74 -8.63 16.82
CA CYS A 67 0.08 -7.90 15.77
C CYS A 67 0.21 -6.39 16.00
N PRO A 68 0.22 -5.56 14.97
CA PRO A 68 0.14 -4.11 15.10
C PRO A 68 -1.10 -3.68 15.90
N ALA A 69 -1.01 -2.60 16.68
CA ALA A 69 -2.13 -2.11 17.49
C ALA A 69 -3.33 -1.67 16.63
N SER A 70 -3.07 -1.25 15.38
CA SER A 70 -4.09 -0.87 14.39
C SER A 70 -4.83 -2.05 13.76
N ALA A 71 -4.38 -3.31 14.01
CA ALA A 71 -5.04 -4.49 13.49
C ALA A 71 -6.37 -4.73 14.24
N ARG A 72 -7.47 -4.75 13.50
CA ARG A 72 -8.79 -5.12 14.00
C ARG A 72 -8.94 -6.63 13.87
N LEU A 73 -8.92 -7.31 15.00
CA LEU A 73 -9.10 -8.75 15.10
C LEU A 73 -10.57 -9.08 15.32
N PRO A 74 -11.04 -10.29 14.93
CA PRO A 74 -12.44 -10.67 15.08
C PRO A 74 -12.85 -10.77 16.56
N GLU A 75 -14.14 -10.59 16.82
CA GLU A 75 -14.73 -10.77 18.13
C GLU A 75 -14.52 -12.21 18.63
N GLY A 76 -14.06 -12.34 19.88
CA GLY A 76 -13.77 -13.65 20.47
C GLY A 76 -12.33 -14.15 20.30
N ALA A 77 -11.47 -13.42 19.64
CA ALA A 77 -10.03 -13.69 19.65
C ALA A 77 -9.45 -13.36 21.05
N ASP A 78 -8.60 -14.26 21.57
CA ASP A 78 -7.87 -14.00 22.83
C ASP A 78 -6.70 -13.05 22.52
N VAL A 79 -6.92 -11.77 22.82
CA VAL A 79 -5.99 -10.68 22.50
C VAL A 79 -5.57 -9.97 23.78
N HIS A 80 -4.30 -10.04 24.07
CA HIS A 80 -3.69 -9.21 25.09
C HIS A 80 -3.18 -7.91 24.47
N ARG A 81 -3.80 -6.79 24.80
CA ARG A 81 -3.44 -5.46 24.29
C ARG A 81 -2.48 -4.77 25.24
N ASP A 82 -1.36 -4.35 24.70
CA ASP A 82 -0.41 -3.43 25.31
C ASP A 82 -0.46 -2.09 24.56
N SER A 83 0.17 -1.03 25.10
CA SER A 83 0.13 0.34 24.56
C SER A 83 0.53 0.44 23.07
N SER A 84 1.43 -0.42 22.59
CA SER A 84 1.96 -0.35 21.23
C SER A 84 1.72 -1.60 20.37
N ARG A 85 1.27 -2.71 20.97
CA ARG A 85 1.11 -3.99 20.29
C ARG A 85 -0.08 -4.76 20.85
N SER A 86 -0.65 -5.60 20.00
CA SER A 86 -1.68 -6.56 20.38
C SER A 86 -1.13 -7.96 20.21
N THR A 87 -1.01 -8.73 21.28
CA THR A 87 -0.56 -10.12 21.21
C THR A 87 -1.79 -11.01 21.07
N LEU A 88 -1.93 -11.63 19.91
CA LEU A 88 -2.92 -12.67 19.65
C LEU A 88 -2.43 -13.98 20.27
N ARG A 89 -3.27 -14.63 21.06
CA ARG A 89 -2.99 -15.94 21.65
C ARG A 89 -3.90 -17.00 21.07
N GLU A 90 -3.31 -18.06 20.57
CA GLU A 90 -4.04 -19.19 20.01
C GLU A 90 -3.68 -20.49 20.72
N GLY A 91 -4.68 -21.10 21.36
CA GLY A 91 -4.53 -22.38 22.06
C GLY A 91 -4.78 -23.59 21.17
N TYR A 92 -3.92 -24.60 21.27
CA TYR A 92 -3.99 -25.85 20.54
C TYR A 92 -3.84 -27.06 21.47
N ARG A 93 -4.49 -28.17 21.10
CA ARG A 93 -4.28 -29.48 21.70
C ARG A 93 -3.72 -30.41 20.63
N LEU A 94 -2.48 -30.87 20.80
CA LEU A 94 -1.76 -31.62 19.78
C LEU A 94 -1.65 -33.11 20.14
N TRP A 95 -2.79 -33.80 20.14
CA TRP A 95 -2.86 -35.25 20.42
C TRP A 95 -2.32 -36.10 19.26
N THR A 96 -2.38 -35.59 18.03
CA THR A 96 -1.90 -36.27 16.83
C THR A 96 -0.72 -35.52 16.23
N ARG A 97 0.08 -36.15 15.35
CA ARG A 97 1.15 -35.51 14.59
C ARG A 97 0.65 -34.79 13.34
N ARG A 98 -0.65 -34.84 13.06
CA ARG A 98 -1.21 -34.10 11.93
C ARG A 98 -1.08 -32.62 12.18
N PRO A 99 -0.61 -31.84 11.19
CA PRO A 99 -0.58 -30.40 11.31
C PRO A 99 -1.99 -29.85 11.58
N ARG A 100 -2.04 -28.82 12.40
CA ARG A 100 -3.26 -28.05 12.67
C ARG A 100 -3.11 -26.71 12.00
N GLU A 101 -4.14 -26.35 11.27
CA GLU A 101 -4.26 -25.06 10.61
C GLU A 101 -5.44 -24.31 11.23
N ARG A 102 -5.23 -23.01 11.49
CA ARG A 102 -6.30 -22.10 11.89
C ARG A 102 -6.20 -20.86 11.03
N ARG A 103 -7.33 -20.39 10.56
CA ARG A 103 -7.47 -19.16 9.79
C ARG A 103 -8.23 -18.15 10.60
N MET A 104 -7.73 -16.94 10.62
CA MET A 104 -8.35 -15.82 11.31
C MET A 104 -8.34 -14.60 10.40
N THR A 105 -9.48 -13.98 10.21
CA THR A 105 -9.61 -12.76 9.41
C THR A 105 -9.26 -11.56 10.26
N LEU A 106 -8.43 -10.68 9.74
CA LEU A 106 -8.07 -9.40 10.33
C LEU A 106 -8.24 -8.28 9.31
N ARG A 107 -8.41 -7.04 9.80
CA ARG A 107 -8.47 -5.83 8.97
C ARG A 107 -7.48 -4.81 9.47
N MET A 108 -6.87 -4.08 8.55
CA MET A 108 -6.01 -2.95 8.88
C MET A 108 -6.78 -1.67 8.60
N GLY A 109 -7.00 -0.86 9.64
CA GLY A 109 -7.74 0.40 9.52
C GLY A 109 -6.94 1.57 8.98
N LYS A 110 -5.61 1.43 8.80
CA LYS A 110 -4.70 2.49 8.34
C LYS A 110 -3.74 1.92 7.30
N ARG A 111 -3.28 2.79 6.38
CA ARG A 111 -2.19 2.46 5.46
C ARG A 111 -0.86 2.32 6.21
N GLY A 112 0.09 1.65 5.61
CA GLY A 112 1.43 1.56 6.18
C GLY A 112 2.13 0.23 5.95
N VAL A 113 3.30 0.08 6.58
CA VAL A 113 4.08 -1.15 6.62
C VAL A 113 3.94 -1.76 8.01
N PHE A 114 3.28 -2.90 8.09
CA PHE A 114 2.98 -3.54 9.37
C PHE A 114 3.76 -4.83 9.54
N LEU A 115 4.42 -4.95 10.68
CA LEU A 115 5.18 -6.13 11.04
C LEU A 115 4.38 -7.01 12.00
N PHE A 116 4.17 -8.25 11.59
CA PHE A 116 3.67 -9.33 12.43
C PHE A 116 4.85 -10.18 12.87
N SER A 117 4.95 -10.52 14.14
CA SER A 117 6.05 -11.32 14.66
C SER A 117 5.58 -12.40 15.62
N GLY A 118 6.15 -13.58 15.49
CA GLY A 118 5.99 -14.64 16.48
C GLY A 118 6.65 -14.21 17.79
N ARG A 119 5.94 -14.35 18.89
CA ARG A 119 6.45 -14.01 20.23
C ARG A 119 7.04 -15.22 20.93
N ALA A 120 6.20 -16.23 21.16
CA ALA A 120 6.57 -17.45 21.85
C ALA A 120 5.57 -18.57 21.55
N VAL A 121 6.04 -19.79 21.61
CA VAL A 121 5.20 -20.96 21.73
C VAL A 121 5.28 -21.45 23.18
N ARG A 122 4.18 -21.32 23.92
CA ARG A 122 4.05 -21.84 25.27
C ARG A 122 3.48 -23.24 25.20
N ARG A 123 4.18 -24.22 25.72
CA ARG A 123 3.72 -25.59 25.75
C ARG A 123 3.63 -26.15 27.16
N GLY A 124 2.65 -26.99 27.38
CA GLY A 124 2.57 -27.85 28.55
C GLY A 124 3.28 -29.19 28.32
N ASP A 125 3.81 -29.75 29.37
CA ASP A 125 4.28 -31.14 29.42
C ASP A 125 3.13 -32.13 29.20
N PHE A 126 3.41 -33.45 29.32
CA PHE A 126 2.40 -34.47 29.07
C PHE A 126 1.17 -34.34 29.99
N LEU A 127 1.37 -34.06 31.27
CA LEU A 127 0.29 -33.88 32.26
C LEU A 127 -0.22 -32.42 32.31
N GLY A 128 0.50 -31.49 31.73
CA GLY A 128 0.16 -30.05 31.77
C GLY A 128 0.54 -29.38 33.10
N LEU A 129 1.47 -29.97 33.85
CA LEU A 129 1.89 -29.45 35.16
C LEU A 129 2.95 -28.35 35.05
N ASN A 130 3.81 -28.42 34.03
CA ASN A 130 4.82 -27.41 33.76
C ASN A 130 4.59 -26.78 32.38
N LEU A 131 4.84 -25.46 32.32
CA LEU A 131 4.79 -24.68 31.10
C LEU A 131 6.19 -24.28 30.72
N THR A 132 6.54 -24.46 29.45
CA THR A 132 7.82 -24.06 28.86
C THR A 132 7.56 -23.16 27.69
N ASP A 133 8.29 -22.04 27.65
CA ASP A 133 8.22 -21.10 26.53
C ASP A 133 9.38 -21.40 25.56
N GLU A 134 9.03 -21.66 24.30
CA GLU A 134 9.98 -21.84 23.20
C GLU A 134 9.97 -20.58 22.33
N ARG A 135 11.12 -20.25 21.73
CA ARG A 135 11.21 -19.11 20.82
C ARG A 135 10.40 -19.37 19.55
N PHE A 136 9.67 -18.36 19.14
CA PHE A 136 8.91 -18.34 17.90
C PHE A 136 9.35 -17.13 17.06
N ASP A 137 10.44 -17.30 16.32
CA ASP A 137 11.10 -16.22 15.58
C ASP A 137 10.66 -16.24 14.11
N VAL A 138 9.42 -15.89 13.88
CA VAL A 138 8.82 -15.76 12.55
C VAL A 138 8.34 -14.34 12.35
N HIS A 139 8.72 -13.72 11.25
CA HIS A 139 8.32 -12.36 10.91
C HIS A 139 7.63 -12.33 9.55
N ARG A 140 6.52 -11.59 9.47
CA ARG A 140 5.80 -11.34 8.22
C ARG A 140 5.47 -9.86 8.15
N THR A 141 5.62 -9.30 6.97
CA THR A 141 5.30 -7.89 6.71
C THR A 141 4.09 -7.80 5.82
N LEU A 142 3.13 -6.96 6.21
CA LEU A 142 1.96 -6.60 5.43
C LEU A 142 2.09 -5.14 5.00
N LEU A 143 2.00 -4.91 3.70
CA LEU A 143 1.95 -3.58 3.11
C LEU A 143 0.49 -3.22 2.86
N VAL A 144 0.03 -2.13 3.45
CA VAL A 144 -1.36 -1.67 3.35
C VAL A 144 -1.39 -0.37 2.57
N TYR A 145 -2.06 -0.39 1.43
CA TYR A 145 -2.22 0.77 0.55
C TYR A 145 -3.25 1.75 1.11
N PRO A 146 -3.08 3.07 0.88
CA PRO A 146 -4.09 4.05 1.23
C PRO A 146 -5.38 3.77 0.45
N PRO A 147 -6.58 4.02 1.01
CA PRO A 147 -7.83 3.94 0.26
C PRO A 147 -7.93 5.08 -0.76
N ARG A 148 -8.84 4.97 -1.72
CA ARG A 148 -9.23 6.13 -2.56
C ARG A 148 -9.99 7.15 -1.71
N MET A 149 -9.67 8.42 -1.88
CA MET A 149 -10.43 9.51 -1.25
C MET A 149 -11.68 9.80 -2.06
N GLN A 150 -12.83 9.85 -1.39
CA GLN A 150 -14.08 10.31 -1.97
C GLN A 150 -14.36 11.73 -1.47
N SER A 151 -14.07 12.73 -2.29
CA SER A 151 -14.37 14.14 -2.02
C SER A 151 -14.91 14.79 -3.29
N ALA A 152 -16.02 15.51 -3.15
CA ALA A 152 -16.62 16.26 -4.24
C ALA A 152 -15.68 17.37 -4.73
N GLU A 153 -15.01 18.05 -3.82
CA GLU A 153 -14.06 19.12 -4.09
C GLU A 153 -12.84 18.63 -4.87
N LEU A 154 -12.30 17.45 -4.47
CA LEU A 154 -11.20 16.80 -5.18
C LEU A 154 -11.62 16.43 -6.61
N SER A 155 -12.83 15.89 -6.78
CA SER A 155 -13.39 15.51 -8.08
C SER A 155 -13.61 16.72 -8.98
N GLU A 156 -14.10 17.84 -8.44
CA GLU A 156 -14.26 19.11 -9.19
C GLU A 156 -12.89 19.68 -9.58
N ALA A 157 -11.94 19.65 -8.64
CA ALA A 157 -10.57 20.07 -8.90
C ALA A 157 -9.94 19.29 -10.06
N LEU A 158 -10.11 17.97 -10.10
CA LEU A 158 -9.59 17.08 -11.13
C LEU A 158 -10.37 17.24 -12.45
N GLY A 159 -11.68 17.40 -12.42
CA GLY A 159 -12.50 17.62 -13.61
C GLY A 159 -12.05 18.82 -14.44
N SER A 160 -11.58 19.88 -13.79
CA SER A 160 -10.98 21.05 -14.48
C SER A 160 -9.69 20.70 -15.22
N TYR A 161 -8.86 19.80 -14.68
CA TYR A 161 -7.64 19.31 -15.33
C TYR A 161 -7.92 18.37 -16.49
N SER A 162 -8.88 17.45 -16.34
CA SER A 162 -9.28 16.55 -17.42
C SER A 162 -9.70 17.33 -18.66
N GLY A 163 -10.41 18.44 -18.47
CA GLY A 163 -10.77 19.36 -19.56
C GLY A 163 -9.55 20.01 -20.22
N LEU A 164 -8.56 20.45 -19.43
CA LEU A 164 -7.33 21.06 -19.93
C LEU A 164 -6.48 20.01 -20.71
N PHE A 165 -6.32 18.82 -20.18
CA PHE A 165 -5.60 17.75 -20.87
C PHE A 165 -6.29 17.33 -22.17
N ALA A 166 -7.62 17.25 -22.19
CA ALA A 166 -8.37 16.97 -23.41
C ALA A 166 -8.16 18.07 -24.46
N ALA A 167 -8.21 19.34 -24.07
CA ALA A 167 -7.93 20.48 -24.97
C ALA A 167 -6.50 20.46 -25.50
N GLN A 168 -5.53 20.15 -24.65
CA GLN A 168 -4.11 20.10 -25.03
C GLN A 168 -3.81 18.95 -25.98
N ARG A 169 -4.43 17.79 -25.82
CA ARG A 169 -4.33 16.68 -26.80
C ARG A 169 -4.70 17.11 -28.20
N TRP A 170 -5.71 17.95 -28.35
CA TRP A 170 -6.12 18.49 -29.64
C TRP A 170 -5.07 19.41 -30.26
N LEU A 171 -4.30 20.13 -29.44
CA LEU A 171 -3.25 21.06 -29.88
C LEU A 171 -1.92 20.35 -30.21
N LEU A 172 -1.61 19.22 -29.57
CA LEU A 172 -0.34 18.50 -29.70
C LEU A 172 -0.37 17.38 -30.75
N ARG A 173 -1.31 17.43 -31.70
CA ARG A 173 -1.30 16.50 -32.86
C ARG A 173 0.01 16.63 -33.64
N ASP A 174 0.77 15.53 -33.72
CA ASP A 174 1.95 15.51 -34.56
C ASP A 174 1.55 15.37 -36.05
N PRO A 175 1.80 16.40 -36.88
CA PRO A 175 1.43 16.35 -38.29
C PRO A 175 2.25 15.31 -39.08
N VAL A 176 3.28 14.70 -38.50
CA VAL A 176 4.19 13.75 -39.16
C VAL A 176 3.77 12.29 -38.88
N LEU A 177 3.25 12.00 -37.67
CA LEU A 177 2.84 10.66 -37.28
C LEU A 177 1.38 10.40 -37.66
N ILE A 178 1.18 9.56 -38.70
CA ILE A 178 -0.13 9.15 -39.18
C ILE A 178 -0.42 7.75 -38.68
N MET A 179 -1.36 7.61 -37.74
CA MET A 179 -1.83 6.33 -37.20
C MET A 179 -2.75 5.58 -38.19
N GLY A 180 -3.54 6.33 -38.94
CA GLY A 180 -4.53 5.75 -39.83
C GLY A 180 -5.18 6.76 -40.75
N VAL A 181 -6.23 6.32 -41.45
CA VAL A 181 -7.10 7.17 -42.24
C VAL A 181 -8.55 6.82 -41.94
N ARG A 182 -9.39 7.83 -41.74
CA ARG A 182 -10.85 7.70 -41.57
C ARG A 182 -11.60 8.47 -42.64
N GLU A 183 -12.86 8.29 -42.76
CA GLU A 183 -13.72 9.03 -43.67
C GLU A 183 -13.82 10.52 -43.29
N TYR A 184 -13.91 11.38 -44.30
CA TYR A 184 -14.08 12.82 -44.12
C TYR A 184 -15.50 13.15 -43.66
N THR A 185 -15.67 13.88 -42.57
CA THR A 185 -16.97 14.21 -41.99
C THR A 185 -17.46 15.62 -42.33
N GLY A 186 -16.66 16.41 -43.08
CA GLY A 186 -17.05 17.75 -43.53
C GLY A 186 -16.45 18.90 -42.70
N ASN A 187 -15.88 18.63 -41.53
CA ASN A 187 -15.38 19.66 -40.61
C ASN A 187 -13.84 19.72 -40.52
N GLU A 188 -13.15 18.83 -41.23
CA GLU A 188 -11.70 18.74 -41.13
C GLU A 188 -11.02 19.70 -42.14
N PRO A 189 -9.87 20.27 -41.75
CA PRO A 189 -9.14 21.18 -42.62
C PRO A 189 -8.51 20.45 -43.81
N MET A 190 -8.42 21.09 -44.95
CA MET A 190 -7.92 20.52 -46.23
C MET A 190 -6.55 19.87 -46.15
N HIS A 191 -5.65 20.36 -45.27
CA HIS A 191 -4.31 19.77 -45.08
C HIS A 191 -4.33 18.39 -44.38
N ALA A 192 -5.42 18.05 -43.71
CA ALA A 192 -5.60 16.75 -43.09
C ALA A 192 -6.07 15.68 -44.09
N ILE A 193 -6.49 16.04 -45.30
CA ILE A 193 -6.96 15.08 -46.31
C ILE A 193 -5.80 14.23 -46.80
N SER A 194 -6.00 12.91 -46.81
CA SER A 194 -5.06 11.96 -47.39
C SER A 194 -5.36 11.72 -48.88
N TRP A 195 -4.81 12.56 -49.75
CA TRP A 195 -5.05 12.47 -51.19
C TRP A 195 -4.68 11.10 -51.79
N THR A 196 -3.65 10.46 -51.26
CA THR A 196 -3.20 9.15 -51.71
C THR A 196 -4.22 8.05 -51.42
N GLN A 197 -4.84 8.09 -50.22
CA GLN A 197 -5.87 7.10 -49.84
C GLN A 197 -7.21 7.45 -50.46
N THR A 198 -7.56 8.70 -50.59
CA THR A 198 -8.74 9.19 -51.32
C THR A 198 -8.73 8.70 -52.76
N ALA A 199 -7.59 8.78 -53.43
CA ALA A 199 -7.46 8.28 -54.81
C ALA A 199 -7.61 6.75 -54.92
N ARG A 200 -7.30 6.00 -53.86
CA ARG A 200 -7.43 4.54 -53.84
C ARG A 200 -8.83 4.06 -53.49
N ARG A 201 -9.54 4.81 -52.64
CA ARG A 201 -10.85 4.44 -52.07
C ARG A 201 -12.03 5.11 -52.81
N SER A 202 -11.75 6.10 -53.65
CA SER A 202 -12.75 6.93 -54.36
C SER A 202 -13.66 7.72 -53.38
N GLU A 203 -13.29 7.82 -52.13
CA GLU A 203 -13.99 8.55 -51.06
C GLU A 203 -13.00 9.43 -50.31
N LEU A 204 -13.43 10.64 -49.92
CA LEU A 204 -12.60 11.56 -49.18
C LEU A 204 -12.19 10.96 -47.83
N THR A 205 -10.90 10.78 -47.64
CA THR A 205 -10.32 10.24 -46.41
C THR A 205 -9.38 11.25 -45.74
N VAL A 206 -9.43 11.30 -44.42
CA VAL A 206 -8.64 12.19 -43.57
C VAL A 206 -7.57 11.38 -42.85
N LYS A 207 -6.39 11.95 -42.74
CA LYS A 207 -5.30 11.39 -41.93
C LYS A 207 -5.69 11.45 -40.47
N GLU A 208 -5.56 10.35 -39.76
CA GLU A 208 -5.65 10.24 -38.32
C GLU A 208 -4.24 10.32 -37.75
N PHE A 209 -3.97 11.46 -37.10
CA PHE A 209 -2.64 11.74 -36.55
C PHE A 209 -2.51 11.12 -35.16
N ASP A 210 -1.34 10.58 -34.86
CA ASP A 210 -0.99 10.12 -33.52
C ASP A 210 -0.50 11.30 -32.67
N TYR A 211 -0.49 11.07 -31.36
CA TYR A 211 0.00 12.03 -30.38
C TYR A 211 1.45 11.65 -30.03
N THR A 212 2.41 12.48 -30.41
CA THR A 212 3.84 12.18 -30.23
C THR A 212 4.35 12.36 -28.81
N ARG A 213 3.57 13.00 -27.95
CA ARG A 213 3.94 13.19 -26.53
C ARG A 213 2.84 12.69 -25.65
N SER A 214 3.17 11.73 -24.78
CA SER A 214 2.38 11.46 -23.60
C SER A 214 2.34 12.74 -22.77
N LEU A 215 1.13 13.16 -22.40
CA LEU A 215 0.98 14.24 -21.41
C LEU A 215 1.41 13.67 -20.08
N ASP A 216 2.37 14.30 -19.45
CA ASP A 216 2.82 13.97 -18.10
C ASP A 216 2.26 14.97 -17.08
N CYS A 217 1.93 14.48 -15.90
CA CYS A 217 1.52 15.28 -14.78
C CYS A 217 2.39 14.99 -13.57
N ARG A 218 3.04 16.03 -13.02
CA ARG A 218 3.77 15.90 -11.75
C ARG A 218 2.81 15.99 -10.59
N VAL A 219 2.67 14.88 -9.88
CA VAL A 219 1.95 14.82 -8.60
C VAL A 219 2.99 14.97 -7.49
N VAL A 220 3.00 16.10 -6.83
CA VAL A 220 4.00 16.45 -5.81
C VAL A 220 3.35 16.31 -4.45
N LEU A 221 3.79 15.32 -3.65
CA LEU A 221 3.31 15.11 -2.29
C LEU A 221 4.32 15.70 -1.30
N ALA A 222 4.03 16.86 -0.73
CA ALA A 222 4.82 17.49 0.31
C ALA A 222 4.21 17.19 1.69
N VAL A 223 5.02 16.69 2.63
CA VAL A 223 4.59 16.34 4.00
C VAL A 223 5.05 17.36 5.04
N ASN A 224 5.52 18.54 4.59
CA ASN A 224 5.94 19.61 5.49
C ASN A 224 4.76 20.16 6.30
N GLY A 225 5.01 20.44 7.59
CA GLY A 225 4.00 21.04 8.48
C GLY A 225 3.03 20.04 9.12
N LEU A 226 3.26 18.75 8.96
CA LEU A 226 2.54 17.72 9.72
C LEU A 226 3.07 17.65 11.15
N ASP A 227 2.16 17.62 12.12
CA ASP A 227 2.50 17.28 13.49
C ASP A 227 2.71 15.76 13.62
N PRO A 228 3.66 15.28 14.46
CA PRO A 228 3.93 13.85 14.64
C PRO A 228 2.70 13.03 15.10
N ASP A 229 1.72 13.68 15.71
CA ASP A 229 0.49 13.05 16.20
C ASP A 229 -0.63 13.05 15.16
N ASP A 230 -0.46 13.74 14.02
CA ASP A 230 -1.49 13.89 12.99
C ASP A 230 -1.34 12.87 11.84
N GLY A 231 -1.24 11.61 12.23
CA GLY A 231 -1.16 10.50 11.28
C GLY A 231 -2.40 10.36 10.39
N GLU A 232 -3.55 10.90 10.80
CA GLU A 232 -4.79 10.86 10.00
C GLU A 232 -4.71 11.81 8.81
N LEU A 233 -4.21 13.02 9.01
CA LEU A 233 -4.01 13.98 7.93
C LEU A 233 -2.99 13.46 6.89
N LEU A 234 -1.93 12.80 7.36
CA LEU A 234 -0.97 12.13 6.47
C LEU A 234 -1.64 11.01 5.64
N ASP A 235 -2.49 10.21 6.26
CA ASP A 235 -3.23 9.14 5.58
C ASP A 235 -4.17 9.73 4.52
N ARG A 236 -4.83 10.84 4.82
CA ARG A 236 -5.66 11.60 3.86
C ARG A 236 -4.84 12.18 2.71
N CYS A 237 -3.65 12.74 2.97
CA CYS A 237 -2.73 13.22 1.92
C CYS A 237 -2.33 12.09 0.95
N CYS A 238 -2.04 10.91 1.46
CA CYS A 238 -1.69 9.76 0.63
C CYS A 238 -2.89 9.22 -0.14
N SER A 239 -4.09 9.27 0.44
CA SER A 239 -5.35 8.89 -0.23
C SER A 239 -5.70 9.87 -1.35
N ALA A 240 -5.51 11.17 -1.14
CA ALA A 240 -5.66 12.20 -2.16
C ALA A 240 -4.65 11.98 -3.30
N ALA A 241 -3.37 11.75 -2.97
CA ALA A 241 -2.33 11.48 -3.98
C ALA A 241 -2.63 10.24 -4.82
N ARG A 242 -3.10 9.15 -4.20
CA ARG A 242 -3.59 7.97 -4.91
C ARG A 242 -4.70 8.33 -5.88
N THR A 243 -5.74 9.00 -5.39
CA THR A 243 -6.93 9.34 -6.19
C THR A 243 -6.55 10.23 -7.38
N VAL A 244 -5.70 11.25 -7.18
CA VAL A 244 -5.19 12.09 -8.25
C VAL A 244 -4.45 11.28 -9.31
N CYS A 245 -3.51 10.42 -8.90
CA CYS A 245 -2.74 9.61 -9.83
C CYS A 245 -3.62 8.63 -10.62
N GLU A 246 -4.56 7.94 -9.96
CA GLU A 246 -5.45 6.98 -10.60
C GLU A 246 -6.41 7.67 -11.58
N THR A 247 -6.96 8.85 -11.23
CA THR A 247 -7.79 9.65 -12.15
C THR A 247 -7.01 10.10 -13.38
N LEU A 248 -5.77 10.55 -13.20
CA LEU A 248 -4.91 10.92 -14.33
C LEU A 248 -4.63 9.73 -15.24
N MET A 249 -4.38 8.54 -14.69
CA MET A 249 -4.19 7.32 -15.48
C MET A 249 -5.47 6.91 -16.23
N GLU A 250 -6.65 7.05 -15.63
CA GLU A 250 -7.95 6.85 -16.28
C GLU A 250 -8.11 7.78 -17.49
N ASP A 251 -7.60 9.03 -17.38
CA ASP A 251 -7.56 10.00 -18.46
C ASP A 251 -6.38 9.77 -19.44
N SER A 252 -5.65 8.69 -19.32
CA SER A 252 -4.46 8.36 -20.13
C SER A 252 -3.35 9.42 -20.04
N VAL A 253 -3.20 10.04 -18.89
CA VAL A 253 -2.07 10.92 -18.53
C VAL A 253 -1.13 10.10 -17.66
N GLU A 254 0.18 10.19 -17.89
CA GLU A 254 1.17 9.48 -17.09
C GLU A 254 1.54 10.32 -15.85
N PRO A 255 1.06 9.96 -14.62
CA PRO A 255 1.45 10.68 -13.43
C PRO A 255 2.86 10.29 -12.99
N VAL A 256 3.63 11.29 -12.56
CA VAL A 256 4.91 11.08 -11.88
C VAL A 256 4.76 11.59 -10.46
N LEU A 257 4.68 10.67 -9.51
CA LEU A 257 4.60 11.01 -8.09
C LEU A 257 5.99 11.35 -7.57
N SER A 258 6.14 12.52 -6.98
CA SER A 258 7.35 12.96 -6.29
C SER A 258 7.02 13.32 -4.85
N THR A 259 7.85 12.89 -3.89
CA THR A 259 7.64 13.20 -2.47
C THR A 259 8.95 13.49 -1.76
N ASN A 260 8.89 14.38 -0.78
CA ASN A 260 9.98 14.67 0.15
C ASN A 260 9.89 13.87 1.46
N ALA A 261 8.91 13.00 1.58
CA ALA A 261 8.76 12.16 2.77
C ALA A 261 9.84 11.09 2.88
N ALA A 262 10.27 10.79 4.08
CA ALA A 262 11.01 9.57 4.35
C ALA A 262 10.13 8.33 4.15
N LEU A 263 10.72 7.24 3.64
CA LEU A 263 10.00 6.00 3.34
C LEU A 263 10.45 4.87 4.27
N VAL A 264 9.50 4.18 4.88
CA VAL A 264 9.78 3.01 5.72
C VAL A 264 10.53 1.93 4.93
N GLY A 265 11.67 1.48 5.49
CA GLY A 265 12.48 0.42 4.89
C GLY A 265 13.39 0.87 3.74
N HIS A 266 13.44 2.15 3.43
CA HIS A 266 14.34 2.73 2.44
C HIS A 266 15.30 3.74 3.08
N PRO A 267 16.52 3.91 2.54
CA PRO A 267 17.41 4.96 3.03
C PRO A 267 16.77 6.33 2.78
N ASN A 268 16.94 7.23 3.74
CA ASN A 268 16.46 8.61 3.61
C ASN A 268 17.13 9.26 2.39
N ARG A 269 16.32 9.52 1.37
CA ARG A 269 16.70 10.33 0.22
C ARG A 269 15.87 11.60 0.29
N PRO A 270 16.45 12.76 -0.04
CA PRO A 270 15.73 14.03 0.07
C PRO A 270 14.46 14.07 -0.79
N ILE A 271 14.46 13.38 -1.93
CA ILE A 271 13.32 13.35 -2.83
C ILE A 271 13.22 11.98 -3.50
N ARG A 272 12.00 11.50 -3.67
CA ARG A 272 11.72 10.28 -4.39
C ARG A 272 10.66 10.50 -5.44
N SER A 273 11.00 10.19 -6.69
CA SER A 273 10.08 10.24 -7.82
C SER A 273 9.79 8.84 -8.35
N VAL A 274 8.53 8.55 -8.62
CA VAL A 274 8.06 7.29 -9.20
C VAL A 274 7.09 7.61 -10.33
N SER A 275 7.40 7.14 -11.54
CA SER A 275 6.51 7.23 -12.68
C SER A 275 5.50 6.09 -12.63
N ALA A 276 4.22 6.41 -12.66
CA ALA A 276 3.14 5.45 -12.79
C ALA A 276 2.68 5.42 -14.25
N GLY A 277 3.11 4.41 -14.97
CA GLY A 277 2.60 4.08 -16.30
C GLY A 277 1.85 2.76 -16.28
N PRO A 278 1.32 2.29 -17.42
CA PRO A 278 0.63 1.00 -17.51
C PRO A 278 1.49 -0.13 -16.93
N GLY A 279 0.99 -0.83 -15.91
CA GLY A 279 1.69 -1.92 -15.22
C GLY A 279 2.66 -1.48 -14.10
N ARG A 280 2.72 -0.20 -13.74
CA ARG A 280 3.52 0.34 -12.62
C ARG A 280 2.67 0.96 -11.51
N GLU A 281 1.40 0.72 -11.50
CA GLU A 281 0.46 1.22 -10.47
C GLU A 281 0.85 0.73 -9.07
N GLU A 282 1.34 -0.52 -8.97
CA GLU A 282 1.78 -1.08 -7.69
C GLU A 282 2.98 -0.34 -7.10
N ASP A 283 3.91 0.12 -7.91
CA ASP A 283 5.11 0.85 -7.44
C ASP A 283 4.70 2.17 -6.78
N LEU A 284 3.71 2.87 -7.35
CA LEU A 284 3.14 4.08 -6.79
C LEU A 284 2.44 3.81 -5.45
N LEU A 285 1.58 2.80 -5.41
CA LEU A 285 0.87 2.42 -4.19
C LEU A 285 1.84 1.97 -3.09
N GLU A 286 2.92 1.28 -3.46
CA GLU A 286 3.95 0.87 -2.51
C GLU A 286 4.68 2.09 -1.92
N VAL A 287 5.02 3.10 -2.72
CA VAL A 287 5.61 4.35 -2.22
C VAL A 287 4.65 5.03 -1.26
N LEU A 288 3.38 5.22 -1.64
CA LEU A 288 2.37 5.86 -0.79
C LEU A 288 2.14 5.12 0.52
N ALA A 289 2.20 3.79 0.52
CA ALA A 289 2.08 3.00 1.75
C ALA A 289 3.28 3.16 2.69
N ARG A 290 4.47 3.50 2.16
CA ARG A 290 5.72 3.64 2.93
C ARG A 290 6.01 5.07 3.38
N VAL A 291 5.29 6.07 2.88
CA VAL A 291 5.43 7.49 3.27
C VAL A 291 5.25 7.65 4.77
N THR A 292 6.17 8.41 5.39
CA THR A 292 6.13 8.81 6.82
C THR A 292 5.82 10.29 6.96
N ASP A 293 5.58 10.75 8.17
CA ASP A 293 5.40 12.16 8.56
C ASP A 293 6.69 12.99 8.51
N PHE A 294 7.84 12.34 8.36
CA PHE A 294 9.13 12.99 8.33
C PHE A 294 9.49 13.52 6.94
N ALA A 295 9.56 14.85 6.78
CA ALA A 295 10.04 15.51 5.58
C ALA A 295 11.58 15.56 5.54
N CYS A 296 12.18 15.03 4.48
CA CYS A 296 13.65 15.05 4.28
C CYS A 296 14.16 16.39 3.75
N CYS A 297 13.31 17.19 3.11
CA CYS A 297 13.63 18.53 2.61
C CYS A 297 12.39 19.42 2.60
N SER A 298 12.56 20.72 2.26
CA SER A 298 11.45 21.66 2.14
C SER A 298 10.58 21.39 0.91
N ALA A 299 9.32 21.83 0.93
CA ALA A 299 8.43 21.73 -0.21
C ALA A 299 8.96 22.53 -1.43
N SER A 300 9.62 23.65 -1.19
CA SER A 300 10.28 24.43 -2.25
C SER A 300 11.44 23.70 -2.91
N SER A 301 12.29 23.00 -2.13
CA SER A 301 13.37 22.17 -2.69
C SER A 301 12.82 20.99 -3.50
N LEU A 302 11.72 20.37 -3.04
CA LEU A 302 11.02 19.34 -3.81
C LEU A 302 10.51 19.88 -5.15
N ALA A 303 9.90 21.07 -5.14
CA ALA A 303 9.42 21.74 -6.35
C ALA A 303 10.58 22.02 -7.33
N GLU A 304 11.70 22.57 -6.86
CA GLU A 304 12.90 22.85 -7.68
C GLU A 304 13.44 21.59 -8.38
N GLU A 305 13.49 20.45 -7.69
CA GLU A 305 13.94 19.18 -8.31
C GLU A 305 12.93 18.67 -9.36
N CYS A 306 11.64 18.79 -9.07
CA CYS A 306 10.60 18.45 -10.04
C CYS A 306 10.70 19.30 -11.33
N LEU A 307 11.05 20.59 -11.20
CA LEU A 307 11.22 21.50 -12.33
C LEU A 307 12.34 21.08 -13.28
N ALA A 308 13.39 20.43 -12.79
CA ALA A 308 14.50 19.97 -13.62
C ALA A 308 14.07 18.91 -14.65
N GLU A 309 13.01 18.18 -14.34
CA GLU A 309 12.48 17.08 -15.17
C GLU A 309 11.18 17.46 -15.90
N MET A 310 10.57 18.64 -15.63
CA MET A 310 9.34 19.09 -16.29
C MET A 310 9.60 19.69 -17.67
N THR A 311 8.63 19.50 -18.56
CA THR A 311 8.60 20.09 -19.90
C THR A 311 7.48 21.13 -20.00
N ASP A 312 7.48 21.94 -21.07
CA ASP A 312 6.43 22.95 -21.32
C ASP A 312 5.03 22.32 -21.55
N ALA A 313 4.93 21.00 -21.69
CA ALA A 313 3.69 20.26 -21.85
C ALA A 313 3.25 19.57 -20.55
N SER A 314 4.00 19.72 -19.45
CA SER A 314 3.70 19.11 -18.17
C SER A 314 2.74 19.95 -17.34
N ALA A 315 1.84 19.30 -16.60
CA ALA A 315 1.06 19.91 -15.52
C ALA A 315 1.66 19.54 -14.16
N ALA A 316 1.28 20.27 -13.12
CA ALA A 316 1.67 19.94 -11.76
C ALA A 316 0.48 20.01 -10.79
N VAL A 317 0.40 19.02 -9.89
CA VAL A 317 -0.53 19.01 -8.77
C VAL A 317 0.27 18.89 -7.48
N LEU A 318 0.25 19.93 -6.67
CA LEU A 318 0.88 19.93 -5.35
C LEU A 318 -0.14 19.51 -4.30
N ILE A 319 0.13 18.44 -3.59
CA ILE A 319 -0.68 17.94 -2.48
C ILE A 319 0.08 18.20 -1.20
N ALA A 320 -0.53 18.89 -0.27
CA ALA A 320 0.07 19.25 1.01
C ALA A 320 -0.95 19.13 2.14
N PRO A 321 -0.51 18.93 3.40
CA PRO A 321 -1.39 18.92 4.55
C PRO A 321 -2.15 20.23 4.71
N HIS A 322 -1.43 21.35 4.61
CA HIS A 322 -1.93 22.70 4.84
C HIS A 322 -1.52 23.68 3.74
N ASN A 323 -2.35 24.70 3.56
CA ASN A 323 -2.05 25.83 2.70
C ASN A 323 -1.27 26.89 3.49
N ASN A 324 0.06 26.82 3.46
CA ASN A 324 0.94 27.73 4.17
C ASN A 324 1.90 28.48 3.21
N GLU A 325 2.73 29.41 3.74
CA GLU A 325 3.67 30.18 2.93
C GLU A 325 4.67 29.31 2.15
N GLU A 326 5.10 28.19 2.73
CA GLU A 326 6.04 27.28 2.10
C GLU A 326 5.41 26.53 0.92
N THR A 327 4.18 26.03 1.09
CA THR A 327 3.42 25.38 0.02
C THR A 327 3.06 26.34 -1.10
N GLN A 328 2.73 27.60 -0.76
CA GLN A 328 2.48 28.65 -1.75
C GLN A 328 3.73 29.01 -2.57
N LYS A 329 4.92 29.06 -1.94
CA LYS A 329 6.19 29.24 -2.67
C LYS A 329 6.47 28.08 -3.60
N ALA A 330 6.27 26.84 -3.13
CA ALA A 330 6.43 25.65 -3.95
C ALA A 330 5.46 25.64 -5.15
N LEU A 331 4.20 26.06 -4.93
CA LEU A 331 3.20 26.20 -5.99
C LEU A 331 3.64 27.23 -7.04
N GLN A 332 4.10 28.40 -6.63
CA GLN A 332 4.57 29.44 -7.55
C GLN A 332 5.75 28.97 -8.40
N LEU A 333 6.67 28.21 -7.81
CA LEU A 333 7.79 27.61 -8.55
C LEU A 333 7.28 26.61 -9.61
N LEU A 334 6.37 25.71 -9.25
CA LEU A 334 5.79 24.74 -10.17
C LEU A 334 5.00 25.41 -11.29
N ASP A 335 4.21 26.43 -10.97
CA ASP A 335 3.38 27.17 -11.93
C ASP A 335 4.21 27.94 -12.96
N ALA A 336 5.34 28.50 -12.55
CA ALA A 336 6.22 29.27 -13.41
C ALA A 336 6.79 28.49 -14.60
N ARG A 337 6.83 27.16 -14.53
CA ARG A 337 7.39 26.29 -15.57
C ARG A 337 6.41 25.28 -16.14
N SER A 338 5.28 25.06 -15.48
CA SER A 338 4.25 24.17 -16.02
C SER A 338 3.48 24.91 -17.13
N GLY A 339 3.52 24.37 -18.35
CA GLY A 339 2.77 24.99 -19.47
C GLY A 339 1.25 24.85 -19.32
N LEU A 340 0.77 23.95 -18.46
CA LEU A 340 -0.64 23.71 -18.16
C LEU A 340 -1.08 24.25 -16.80
N GLY A 341 -0.17 24.90 -16.08
CA GLY A 341 -0.41 25.43 -14.75
C GLY A 341 -0.19 24.41 -13.63
N ALA A 342 -0.07 24.92 -12.41
CA ALA A 342 0.05 24.13 -11.19
C ALA A 342 -1.15 24.40 -10.27
N LYS A 343 -1.61 23.36 -9.55
CA LYS A 343 -2.71 23.48 -8.59
C LYS A 343 -2.30 22.92 -7.24
N LEU A 344 -2.69 23.62 -6.18
CA LEU A 344 -2.56 23.17 -4.80
C LEU A 344 -3.84 22.45 -4.36
N ILE A 345 -3.65 21.31 -3.73
CA ILE A 345 -4.67 20.57 -2.97
C ILE A 345 -4.23 20.56 -1.51
N ALA A 346 -4.80 21.46 -0.70
CA ALA A 346 -4.63 21.46 0.74
C ALA A 346 -5.64 20.48 1.35
N VAL A 347 -5.14 19.42 1.99
CA VAL A 347 -5.98 18.28 2.38
C VAL A 347 -6.83 18.59 3.63
N ASP A 348 -6.38 19.52 4.47
CA ASP A 348 -7.15 20.02 5.62
C ASP A 348 -8.42 20.80 5.20
N GLU A 349 -8.42 21.39 4.01
CA GLU A 349 -9.57 22.13 3.46
C GLU A 349 -10.59 21.22 2.77
N LEU A 350 -10.28 19.93 2.53
CA LEU A 350 -11.18 18.97 1.87
C LEU A 350 -12.17 18.38 2.87
N GLU A 351 -13.45 18.42 2.57
CA GLU A 351 -14.47 17.68 3.32
C GLU A 351 -14.49 16.20 2.89
N GLU A 352 -14.62 15.30 3.88
CA GLU A 352 -14.88 13.90 3.59
C GLU A 352 -16.37 13.72 3.29
N GLY A 353 -16.67 13.15 2.15
CA GLY A 353 -18.04 12.85 1.70
C GLY A 353 -18.62 11.60 2.37
#